data_cd2732840b4774e0565534c84f0a2eb5
#
_entry.id   cd2732840b4774e0565534c84f0a2eb5
#
_cell.length_a   1.000
_cell.length_b   1.000
_cell.length_c   1.000
_cell.angle_alpha   90.00
_cell.angle_beta   90.00
_cell.angle_gamma   90.00
#
_symmetry.space_group_name_H-M   'P 1'
#
loop_
_entity.id
_entity.type
_entity.pdbx_description
1 polymer ?
#
loop_
_entity_poly.entity_id
_entity_poly.type
_entity_poly.pdbx_seq_one_letter_code
_entity_poly.pdbx_strand_id
1 'polypeptide(L)'
;MPHPWISDRLHQIDASGIRKVFDLAANMQNPINLSIGQPHFDTPEVIKEAAKRAIDQGRNAYSQTQGIRPLIDKIQSSVQAEYQHADRKVFITSGTSGALMLALECLVNPGDEVIAFDPWFVMYKHLTTLAGGTIKPISTYPDFRIDLNKVRDAITPRTKVILFNSPANPTGCVATEEEVRGLAELAREKNICLISDEIYRAFCYDRPFVSPAKYNDQTLVIDGFSKSHSMTGWRVGWCHGPDFLIQQMSKLQQFTFVCAPHPFQWAGAEAWDVDVSEYVADYKRKRDLMAAELAGHYEIIGADGAFYMFLKAPWGTATEFVKKAIENELLIIPGNVFSSQDTHFRISYAAKDETLLRGAEVLRKIAKG
;
A
#
# COMPACT_ATOMS: atom_id res chain seq x y z
N MET A 1 12.20 28.54 -14.41
CA MET A 1 12.66 28.61 -13.01
C MET A 1 11.48 28.32 -12.10
N PRO A 2 11.67 27.62 -11.00
CA PRO A 2 10.59 27.39 -10.04
C PRO A 2 10.02 28.72 -9.53
N HIS A 3 8.71 28.76 -9.28
CA HIS A 3 8.07 29.97 -8.76
C HIS A 3 8.53 30.24 -7.31
N PRO A 4 8.96 31.46 -6.95
CA PRO A 4 9.60 31.74 -5.65
C PRO A 4 8.68 31.53 -4.42
N TRP A 5 7.38 31.37 -4.61
CA TRP A 5 6.44 31.08 -3.52
C TRP A 5 6.37 29.60 -3.16
N ILE A 6 6.87 28.73 -4.02
CA ILE A 6 6.78 27.28 -3.83
C ILE A 6 7.99 26.82 -3.03
N SER A 7 7.73 26.03 -1.98
CA SER A 7 8.80 25.49 -1.15
C SER A 7 9.68 24.50 -1.92
N ASP A 8 10.98 24.50 -1.64
CA ASP A 8 11.99 23.67 -2.33
C ASP A 8 11.65 22.17 -2.31
N ARG A 9 11.03 21.69 -1.22
CA ARG A 9 10.62 20.28 -1.08
C ARG A 9 9.61 19.85 -2.15
N LEU A 10 8.74 20.76 -2.62
CA LEU A 10 7.75 20.45 -3.65
C LEU A 10 8.35 20.31 -5.04
N HIS A 11 9.55 20.90 -5.28
CA HIS A 11 10.29 20.70 -6.52
C HIS A 11 10.93 19.30 -6.62
N GLN A 12 10.99 18.58 -5.51
CA GLN A 12 11.49 17.20 -5.44
C GLN A 12 10.36 16.16 -5.52
N ILE A 13 9.11 16.61 -5.64
CA ILE A 13 7.93 15.75 -5.69
C ILE A 13 7.32 15.81 -7.08
N ASP A 14 7.34 14.68 -7.77
CA ASP A 14 6.71 14.54 -9.07
C ASP A 14 5.19 14.33 -8.95
N ALA A 15 4.44 14.78 -9.96
CA ALA A 15 3.05 14.40 -10.08
C ALA A 15 2.94 12.87 -10.25
N SER A 16 2.01 12.25 -9.52
CA SER A 16 1.85 10.79 -9.52
C SER A 16 1.77 10.22 -10.93
N GLY A 17 2.72 9.35 -11.30
CA GLY A 17 2.72 8.64 -12.58
C GLY A 17 1.46 7.78 -12.78
N ILE A 18 0.88 7.26 -11.70
CA ILE A 18 -0.41 6.55 -11.71
C ILE A 18 -1.52 7.51 -12.19
N ARG A 19 -1.53 8.76 -11.68
CA ARG A 19 -2.53 9.75 -12.04
C ARG A 19 -2.44 10.16 -13.52
N LYS A 20 -1.24 10.28 -14.05
CA LYS A 20 -1.02 10.58 -15.47
C LYS A 20 -1.67 9.55 -16.39
N VAL A 21 -1.61 8.26 -16.02
CA VAL A 21 -2.28 7.18 -16.78
C VAL A 21 -3.81 7.28 -16.67
N PHE A 22 -4.34 7.69 -15.51
CA PHE A 22 -5.77 7.97 -15.36
C PHE A 22 -6.26 9.11 -16.26
N ASP A 23 -5.49 10.19 -16.33
CA ASP A 23 -5.83 11.35 -17.17
C ASP A 23 -5.81 10.97 -18.66
N LEU A 24 -4.92 10.07 -19.07
CA LEU A 24 -4.93 9.50 -20.43
C LEU A 24 -6.18 8.67 -20.72
N ALA A 25 -6.65 7.89 -19.75
CA ALA A 25 -7.87 7.08 -19.89
C ALA A 25 -9.11 7.92 -20.21
N ALA A 26 -9.19 9.13 -19.66
CA ALA A 26 -10.33 10.02 -19.85
C ALA A 26 -10.52 10.46 -21.34
N ASN A 27 -9.47 10.37 -22.15
CA ASN A 27 -9.48 10.74 -23.56
C ASN A 27 -9.66 9.53 -24.51
N MET A 28 -9.78 8.31 -23.99
CA MET A 28 -9.95 7.08 -24.76
C MET A 28 -11.42 6.66 -24.86
N GLN A 29 -11.84 6.08 -25.98
CA GLN A 29 -13.25 5.69 -26.18
C GLN A 29 -13.61 4.39 -25.43
N ASN A 30 -12.70 3.41 -25.36
CA ASN A 30 -12.95 2.11 -24.72
C ASN A 30 -11.67 1.52 -24.09
N PRO A 31 -11.05 2.21 -23.12
CA PRO A 31 -9.76 1.79 -22.58
C PRO A 31 -9.87 0.46 -21.84
N ILE A 32 -8.92 -0.43 -22.09
CA ILE A 32 -8.68 -1.62 -21.29
C ILE A 32 -7.86 -1.19 -20.09
N ASN A 33 -8.46 -1.07 -18.92
CA ASN A 33 -7.78 -0.48 -17.79
C ASN A 33 -7.29 -1.53 -16.78
N LEU A 34 -6.00 -1.85 -16.82
CA LEU A 34 -5.28 -2.69 -15.86
C LEU A 34 -4.29 -1.86 -15.01
N SER A 35 -4.47 -0.54 -14.94
CA SER A 35 -3.58 0.36 -14.18
C SER A 35 -4.07 0.63 -12.76
N ILE A 36 -5.36 0.44 -12.48
CA ILE A 36 -6.04 0.90 -11.28
C ILE A 36 -5.70 0.03 -10.06
N GLY A 37 -5.25 0.68 -9.00
CA GLY A 37 -4.94 0.03 -7.72
C GLY A 37 -6.09 0.08 -6.71
N GLN A 38 -7.33 -0.22 -7.16
CA GLN A 38 -8.50 -0.29 -6.28
C GLN A 38 -9.33 -1.54 -6.58
N PRO A 39 -10.09 -2.07 -5.62
CA PRO A 39 -10.96 -3.19 -5.83
C PRO A 39 -11.97 -2.95 -6.95
N HIS A 40 -12.38 -4.01 -7.64
CA HIS A 40 -13.35 -3.94 -8.75
C HIS A 40 -14.80 -4.18 -8.31
N PHE A 41 -14.99 -4.60 -7.06
CA PHE A 41 -16.31 -4.76 -6.43
C PHE A 41 -16.68 -3.51 -5.64
N ASP A 42 -17.98 -3.31 -5.40
CA ASP A 42 -18.46 -2.20 -4.59
C ASP A 42 -18.34 -2.51 -3.09
N THR A 43 -18.35 -1.47 -2.27
CA THR A 43 -18.43 -1.62 -0.80
C THR A 43 -19.67 -2.44 -0.43
N PRO A 44 -19.58 -3.46 0.43
CA PRO A 44 -20.72 -4.26 0.88
C PRO A 44 -21.87 -3.42 1.42
N GLU A 45 -23.11 -3.80 1.08
CA GLU A 45 -24.30 -2.99 1.38
C GLU A 45 -24.46 -2.69 2.87
N VAL A 46 -24.18 -3.66 3.74
CA VAL A 46 -24.26 -3.49 5.21
C VAL A 46 -23.37 -2.35 5.71
N ILE A 47 -22.21 -2.15 5.09
CA ILE A 47 -21.27 -1.07 5.41
C ILE A 47 -21.81 0.29 4.93
N LYS A 48 -22.38 0.33 3.71
CA LYS A 48 -23.01 1.54 3.15
C LYS A 48 -24.19 1.98 4.02
N GLU A 49 -25.03 1.04 4.42
CA GLU A 49 -26.16 1.34 5.31
C GLU A 49 -25.71 1.82 6.68
N ALA A 50 -24.61 1.30 7.23
CA ALA A 50 -24.05 1.81 8.48
C ALA A 50 -23.59 3.27 8.37
N ALA A 51 -22.98 3.66 7.24
CA ALA A 51 -22.60 5.05 6.98
C ALA A 51 -23.83 5.97 6.88
N LYS A 52 -24.86 5.56 6.13
CA LYS A 52 -26.13 6.30 6.00
C LYS A 52 -26.76 6.51 7.37
N ARG A 53 -26.92 5.44 8.16
CA ARG A 53 -27.43 5.53 9.53
C ARG A 53 -26.62 6.50 10.41
N ALA A 54 -25.29 6.48 10.31
CA ALA A 54 -24.44 7.38 11.08
C ALA A 54 -24.69 8.87 10.72
N ILE A 55 -24.84 9.16 9.43
CA ILE A 55 -25.17 10.51 8.94
C ILE A 55 -26.56 10.95 9.46
N ASP A 56 -27.57 10.10 9.32
CA ASP A 56 -28.95 10.38 9.75
C ASP A 56 -29.08 10.55 11.26
N GLN A 57 -28.26 9.86 12.04
CA GLN A 57 -28.17 9.98 13.49
C GLN A 57 -27.37 11.21 13.96
N GLY A 58 -26.94 12.08 13.05
CA GLY A 58 -26.21 13.29 13.39
C GLY A 58 -24.75 13.07 13.78
N ARG A 59 -24.12 11.94 13.39
CA ARG A 59 -22.69 11.67 13.63
C ARG A 59 -21.79 12.48 12.68
N ASN A 60 -22.07 13.79 12.54
CA ASN A 60 -21.45 14.67 11.55
C ASN A 60 -20.42 15.64 12.14
N ALA A 61 -20.37 15.76 13.48
CA ALA A 61 -19.39 16.58 14.17
C ALA A 61 -18.01 15.88 14.24
N TYR A 62 -16.99 16.60 14.72
CA TYR A 62 -15.69 15.98 15.00
C TYR A 62 -15.85 14.80 15.98
N SER A 63 -15.16 13.70 15.69
CA SER A 63 -14.98 12.62 16.65
C SER A 63 -13.78 12.92 17.57
N GLN A 64 -13.54 12.05 18.53
CA GLN A 64 -12.23 12.02 19.20
C GLN A 64 -11.12 11.81 18.16
N THR A 65 -10.00 12.48 18.37
CA THR A 65 -8.84 12.41 17.45
C THR A 65 -8.37 10.98 17.25
N GLN A 66 -8.35 10.18 18.32
CA GLN A 66 -7.93 8.78 18.27
C GLN A 66 -8.89 7.86 17.51
N GLY A 67 -10.11 8.32 17.28
CA GLY A 67 -11.20 7.55 16.67
C GLY A 67 -12.34 7.26 17.64
N ILE A 68 -13.42 6.71 17.11
CA ILE A 68 -14.59 6.32 17.92
C ILE A 68 -14.31 5.03 18.69
N ARG A 69 -14.79 4.95 19.94
CA ARG A 69 -14.60 3.78 20.80
C ARG A 69 -15.05 2.46 20.18
N PRO A 70 -16.24 2.36 19.57
CA PRO A 70 -16.70 1.09 19.01
C PRO A 70 -15.75 0.50 17.95
N LEU A 71 -15.09 1.33 17.14
CA LEU A 71 -14.12 0.87 16.15
C LEU A 71 -12.78 0.52 16.82
N ILE A 72 -12.29 1.43 17.69
CA ILE A 72 -11.03 1.20 18.41
C ILE A 72 -11.08 -0.11 19.20
N ASP A 73 -12.15 -0.34 19.98
CA ASP A 73 -12.24 -1.48 20.88
C ASP A 73 -12.26 -2.82 20.10
N LYS A 74 -12.92 -2.89 18.95
CA LYS A 74 -12.90 -4.05 18.06
C LYS A 74 -11.48 -4.36 17.56
N ILE A 75 -10.80 -3.36 17.01
CA ILE A 75 -9.45 -3.53 16.49
C ILE A 75 -8.48 -3.83 17.63
N GLN A 76 -8.58 -3.12 18.77
CA GLN A 76 -7.70 -3.31 19.93
C GLN A 76 -7.82 -4.74 20.50
N SER A 77 -9.04 -5.29 20.58
CA SER A 77 -9.26 -6.65 21.04
C SER A 77 -8.57 -7.68 20.13
N SER A 78 -8.65 -7.49 18.81
CA SER A 78 -7.96 -8.34 17.85
C SER A 78 -6.44 -8.21 17.96
N VAL A 79 -5.92 -6.98 18.06
CA VAL A 79 -4.48 -6.72 18.23
C VAL A 79 -3.94 -7.37 19.50
N GLN A 80 -4.67 -7.30 20.61
CA GLN A 80 -4.26 -7.94 21.87
C GLN A 80 -4.27 -9.47 21.77
N ALA A 81 -5.25 -10.04 21.09
CA ALA A 81 -5.31 -11.47 20.87
C ALA A 81 -4.19 -11.98 19.96
N GLU A 82 -3.86 -11.24 18.90
CA GLU A 82 -2.86 -11.64 17.92
C GLU A 82 -1.42 -11.49 18.43
N TYR A 83 -1.10 -10.36 19.08
CA TYR A 83 0.30 -10.00 19.39
C TYR A 83 0.67 -10.14 20.87
N GLN A 84 -0.31 -10.20 21.79
CA GLN A 84 -0.11 -10.34 23.24
C GLN A 84 0.85 -9.29 23.87
N HIS A 85 0.94 -8.10 23.27
CA HIS A 85 1.77 -6.98 23.72
C HIS A 85 0.92 -5.92 24.42
N ALA A 86 1.11 -5.75 25.74
CA ALA A 86 0.27 -4.87 26.58
C ALA A 86 0.26 -3.40 26.16
N ASP A 87 1.38 -2.89 25.65
CA ASP A 87 1.57 -1.47 25.35
C ASP A 87 1.16 -1.06 23.95
N ARG A 88 0.67 -2.01 23.11
CA ARG A 88 0.21 -1.68 21.78
C ARG A 88 -1.15 -0.97 21.80
N LYS A 89 -1.21 0.21 21.22
CA LYS A 89 -2.43 1.02 21.11
C LYS A 89 -2.86 1.16 19.66
N VAL A 90 -4.16 1.16 19.47
CA VAL A 90 -4.82 1.40 18.17
C VAL A 90 -5.13 2.87 18.01
N PHE A 91 -4.98 3.36 16.78
CA PHE A 91 -5.22 4.73 16.40
C PHE A 91 -5.88 4.79 15.01
N ILE A 92 -7.05 5.43 14.91
CA ILE A 92 -7.81 5.55 13.66
C ILE A 92 -7.30 6.76 12.88
N THR A 93 -7.04 6.55 11.60
CA THR A 93 -6.40 7.54 10.73
C THR A 93 -7.22 7.81 9.46
N SER A 94 -6.90 8.90 8.78
CA SER A 94 -7.52 9.26 7.48
C SER A 94 -6.97 8.36 6.35
N GLY A 95 -7.33 7.08 6.39
CA GLY A 95 -6.77 6.01 5.59
C GLY A 95 -5.32 5.69 5.99
N THR A 96 -4.73 4.68 5.36
CA THR A 96 -3.31 4.31 5.55
C THR A 96 -2.35 5.43 5.14
N SER A 97 -2.74 6.26 4.16
CA SER A 97 -1.97 7.43 3.74
C SER A 97 -1.79 8.44 4.87
N GLY A 98 -2.86 8.68 5.66
CA GLY A 98 -2.79 9.54 6.84
C GLY A 98 -1.87 8.95 7.91
N ALA A 99 -1.95 7.64 8.16
CA ALA A 99 -1.05 6.95 9.09
C ALA A 99 0.43 7.06 8.68
N LEU A 100 0.74 6.81 7.40
CA LEU A 100 2.10 6.94 6.85
C LEU A 100 2.63 8.37 6.99
N MET A 101 1.83 9.37 6.62
CA MET A 101 2.21 10.79 6.77
C MET A 101 2.52 11.14 8.23
N LEU A 102 1.60 10.83 9.14
CA LEU A 102 1.77 11.12 10.56
C LEU A 102 3.00 10.41 11.15
N ALA A 103 3.22 9.15 10.77
CA ALA A 103 4.37 8.38 11.25
C ALA A 103 5.69 8.99 10.79
N LEU A 104 5.83 9.30 9.50
CA LEU A 104 7.06 9.89 8.97
C LEU A 104 7.33 11.29 9.51
N GLU A 105 6.31 12.13 9.64
CA GLU A 105 6.46 13.47 10.28
C GLU A 105 6.83 13.37 11.78
N CYS A 106 6.44 12.29 12.46
CA CYS A 106 6.84 12.06 13.86
C CYS A 106 8.26 11.51 14.01
N LEU A 107 8.77 10.77 13.02
CA LEU A 107 9.97 9.95 13.13
C LEU A 107 11.19 10.53 12.41
N VAL A 108 10.99 11.37 11.38
CA VAL A 108 12.02 11.79 10.44
C VAL A 108 12.33 13.27 10.63
N ASN A 109 13.59 13.60 10.83
CA ASN A 109 14.10 14.97 10.80
C ASN A 109 14.75 15.25 9.43
N PRO A 110 14.98 16.52 9.08
CA PRO A 110 15.76 16.88 7.91
C PRO A 110 17.14 16.20 7.91
N GLY A 111 17.44 15.47 6.82
CA GLY A 111 18.69 14.74 6.66
C GLY A 111 18.71 13.30 7.19
N ASP A 112 17.63 12.85 7.84
CA ASP A 112 17.48 11.45 8.23
C ASP A 112 17.22 10.56 7.00
N GLU A 113 17.53 9.26 7.14
CA GLU A 113 17.37 8.25 6.10
C GLU A 113 16.20 7.31 6.42
N VAL A 114 15.43 6.98 5.39
CA VAL A 114 14.35 5.99 5.42
C VAL A 114 14.68 4.88 4.43
N ILE A 115 14.89 3.66 4.91
CA ILE A 115 15.08 2.48 4.06
C ILE A 115 13.73 2.06 3.49
N ALA A 116 13.67 1.81 2.17
CA ALA A 116 12.54 1.18 1.50
C ALA A 116 13.04 0.18 0.45
N PHE A 117 12.23 -0.84 0.17
CA PHE A 117 12.54 -1.92 -0.76
C PHE A 117 12.15 -1.53 -2.18
N ASP A 118 13.12 -1.51 -3.10
CA ASP A 118 12.90 -1.20 -4.52
C ASP A 118 12.53 -2.49 -5.28
N PRO A 119 11.32 -2.54 -5.89
CA PRO A 119 10.33 -1.49 -6.08
C PRO A 119 9.44 -1.25 -4.82
N TRP A 120 8.94 -0.04 -4.68
CA TRP A 120 8.13 0.41 -3.54
C TRP A 120 6.80 1.04 -3.96
N PHE A 121 5.88 1.21 -3.00
CA PHE A 121 4.68 2.01 -3.23
C PHE A 121 5.05 3.50 -3.37
N VAL A 122 4.57 4.13 -4.44
CA VAL A 122 4.96 5.48 -4.87
C VAL A 122 4.93 6.54 -3.76
N MET A 123 4.04 6.42 -2.77
CA MET A 123 3.92 7.40 -1.69
C MET A 123 5.14 7.43 -0.76
N TYR A 124 5.86 6.33 -0.58
CA TYR A 124 6.94 6.25 0.42
C TYR A 124 8.03 7.28 0.15
N LYS A 125 8.50 7.38 -1.11
CA LYS A 125 9.50 8.37 -1.51
C LYS A 125 9.00 9.80 -1.25
N HIS A 126 7.79 10.10 -1.68
CA HIS A 126 7.27 11.45 -1.60
C HIS A 126 6.95 11.89 -0.17
N LEU A 127 6.39 11.01 0.67
CA LEU A 127 6.14 11.31 2.08
C LEU A 127 7.46 11.45 2.87
N THR A 128 8.48 10.64 2.56
CA THR A 128 9.83 10.81 3.14
C THR A 128 10.40 12.18 2.80
N THR A 129 10.29 12.61 1.53
CA THR A 129 10.74 13.94 1.09
C THR A 129 9.96 15.06 1.79
N LEU A 130 8.64 14.92 1.97
CA LEU A 130 7.82 15.90 2.70
C LEU A 130 8.28 16.05 4.16
N ALA A 131 8.61 14.96 4.82
CA ALA A 131 9.15 14.96 6.19
C ALA A 131 10.62 15.46 6.28
N GLY A 132 11.24 15.78 5.13
CA GLY A 132 12.63 16.27 5.06
C GLY A 132 13.70 15.18 5.04
N GLY A 133 13.30 13.92 4.99
CA GLY A 133 14.20 12.78 4.91
C GLY A 133 14.58 12.39 3.48
N THR A 134 15.47 11.41 3.37
CA THR A 134 15.92 10.83 2.10
C THR A 134 15.63 9.33 2.07
N ILE A 135 15.01 8.86 0.97
CA ILE A 135 14.80 7.43 0.77
C ILE A 135 16.14 6.74 0.44
N LYS A 136 16.40 5.62 1.10
CA LYS A 136 17.54 4.74 0.83
C LYS A 136 17.02 3.42 0.25
N PRO A 137 17.14 3.23 -1.07
CA PRO A 137 16.59 2.05 -1.73
C PRO A 137 17.40 0.80 -1.45
N ILE A 138 16.71 -0.31 -1.15
CA ILE A 138 17.29 -1.65 -1.14
C ILE A 138 16.69 -2.42 -2.32
N SER A 139 17.52 -2.73 -3.29
CA SER A 139 17.07 -3.50 -4.46
C SER A 139 16.67 -4.92 -4.07
N THR A 140 15.45 -5.31 -4.43
CA THR A 140 14.94 -6.68 -4.27
C THR A 140 14.92 -7.45 -5.60
N TYR A 141 15.39 -6.85 -6.68
CA TYR A 141 15.52 -7.52 -7.97
C TYR A 141 16.56 -8.64 -7.95
N PRO A 142 16.38 -9.72 -8.74
CA PRO A 142 15.29 -9.90 -9.70
C PRO A 142 14.05 -10.62 -9.14
N ASP A 143 14.13 -11.24 -7.98
CA ASP A 143 13.14 -12.16 -7.40
C ASP A 143 12.20 -11.51 -6.37
N PHE A 144 12.39 -10.22 -6.13
CA PHE A 144 11.65 -9.39 -5.18
C PHE A 144 11.71 -9.91 -3.74
N ARG A 145 12.83 -10.55 -3.37
CA ARG A 145 13.12 -11.04 -2.02
C ARG A 145 13.98 -10.08 -1.21
N ILE A 146 13.82 -10.12 0.09
CA ILE A 146 14.56 -9.26 1.02
C ILE A 146 15.89 -9.92 1.39
N ASP A 147 16.98 -9.29 0.98
CA ASP A 147 18.32 -9.63 1.44
C ASP A 147 18.66 -8.85 2.72
N LEU A 148 18.60 -9.54 3.85
CA LEU A 148 18.87 -8.95 5.15
C LEU A 148 20.31 -8.41 5.31
N ASN A 149 21.28 -8.97 4.58
CA ASN A 149 22.65 -8.45 4.60
C ASN A 149 22.70 -7.08 3.91
N LYS A 150 22.04 -6.92 2.76
CA LYS A 150 21.94 -5.61 2.10
C LYS A 150 21.24 -4.58 2.98
N VAL A 151 20.21 -4.98 3.74
CA VAL A 151 19.54 -4.09 4.69
C VAL A 151 20.53 -3.68 5.80
N ARG A 152 21.23 -4.64 6.40
CA ARG A 152 22.22 -4.40 7.45
C ARG A 152 23.31 -3.44 7.01
N ASP A 153 23.88 -3.65 5.83
CA ASP A 153 24.96 -2.85 5.27
C ASP A 153 24.51 -1.42 4.90
N ALA A 154 23.23 -1.26 4.59
CA ALA A 154 22.65 0.04 4.27
C ALA A 154 22.36 0.90 5.50
N ILE A 155 22.27 0.34 6.69
CA ILE A 155 21.98 1.09 7.93
C ILE A 155 23.14 2.02 8.29
N THR A 156 22.83 3.28 8.54
CA THR A 156 23.76 4.32 9.01
C THR A 156 23.23 4.96 10.31
N PRO A 157 24.02 5.79 11.00
CA PRO A 157 23.51 6.55 12.15
C PRO A 157 22.35 7.49 11.85
N ARG A 158 22.11 7.80 10.58
CA ARG A 158 20.96 8.62 10.11
C ARG A 158 19.72 7.80 9.79
N THR A 159 19.81 6.48 9.72
CA THR A 159 18.67 5.62 9.44
C THR A 159 17.70 5.62 10.61
N LYS A 160 16.46 6.10 10.40
CA LYS A 160 15.41 6.21 11.43
C LYS A 160 14.29 5.23 11.24
N VAL A 161 13.97 4.91 9.97
CA VAL A 161 12.80 4.11 9.61
C VAL A 161 13.18 3.07 8.57
N ILE A 162 12.59 1.89 8.69
CA ILE A 162 12.49 0.90 7.62
C ILE A 162 11.02 0.81 7.23
N LEU A 163 10.68 1.13 5.98
CA LEU A 163 9.34 0.96 5.40
C LEU A 163 9.25 -0.41 4.74
N PHE A 164 8.37 -1.24 5.27
CA PHE A 164 8.11 -2.59 4.78
C PHE A 164 6.65 -2.72 4.34
N ASN A 165 6.40 -3.37 3.20
CA ASN A 165 5.06 -3.60 2.67
C ASN A 165 4.94 -5.06 2.21
N SER A 166 4.05 -5.80 2.85
CA SER A 166 3.72 -7.18 2.46
C SER A 166 2.26 -7.48 2.78
N PRO A 167 1.50 -8.03 1.82
CA PRO A 167 1.81 -8.20 0.39
C PRO A 167 2.14 -6.88 -0.31
N ALA A 168 3.08 -6.91 -1.25
CA ALA A 168 3.71 -5.71 -1.77
C ALA A 168 2.99 -5.11 -2.99
N ASN A 169 2.91 -3.79 -3.04
CA ASN A 169 2.62 -3.03 -4.24
C ASN A 169 3.94 -2.37 -4.73
N PRO A 170 4.45 -2.69 -5.93
CA PRO A 170 3.73 -3.19 -7.12
C PRO A 170 3.83 -4.69 -7.38
N THR A 171 4.64 -5.47 -6.66
CA THR A 171 5.08 -6.82 -7.07
C THR A 171 4.04 -7.93 -6.84
N GLY A 172 3.14 -7.73 -5.87
CA GLY A 172 2.26 -8.79 -5.39
C GLY A 172 2.99 -9.86 -4.55
N CYS A 173 4.28 -9.67 -4.25
CA CYS A 173 5.03 -10.62 -3.42
C CYS A 173 4.56 -10.59 -1.97
N VAL A 174 4.48 -11.78 -1.38
CA VAL A 174 4.31 -11.96 0.06
C VAL A 174 5.66 -12.37 0.66
N ALA A 175 6.13 -11.62 1.64
CA ALA A 175 7.37 -11.95 2.33
C ALA A 175 7.25 -13.27 3.10
N THR A 176 8.34 -14.03 3.16
CA THR A 176 8.41 -15.26 3.94
C THR A 176 8.49 -14.94 5.45
N GLU A 177 8.13 -15.90 6.28
CA GLU A 177 8.26 -15.74 7.74
C GLU A 177 9.70 -15.47 8.16
N GLU A 178 10.67 -16.05 7.46
CA GLU A 178 12.11 -15.84 7.71
C GLU A 178 12.53 -14.40 7.40
N GLU A 179 12.12 -13.86 6.24
CA GLU A 179 12.36 -12.46 5.87
C GLU A 179 11.74 -11.50 6.87
N VAL A 180 10.48 -11.75 7.25
CA VAL A 180 9.74 -10.92 8.21
C VAL A 180 10.39 -10.93 9.58
N ARG A 181 10.74 -12.11 10.09
CA ARG A 181 11.40 -12.28 11.41
C ARG A 181 12.76 -11.60 11.41
N GLY A 182 13.60 -11.90 10.41
CA GLY A 182 14.93 -11.32 10.33
C GLY A 182 14.93 -9.79 10.23
N LEU A 183 13.97 -9.22 9.47
CA LEU A 183 13.81 -7.77 9.37
C LEU A 183 13.36 -7.15 10.71
N ALA A 184 12.40 -7.78 11.38
CA ALA A 184 11.91 -7.33 12.68
C ALA A 184 12.99 -7.37 13.77
N GLU A 185 13.79 -8.44 13.81
CA GLU A 185 14.90 -8.60 14.74
C GLU A 185 16.02 -7.60 14.43
N LEU A 186 16.36 -7.39 13.16
CA LEU A 186 17.36 -6.40 12.75
C LEU A 186 16.95 -4.97 13.14
N ALA A 187 15.70 -4.60 12.89
CA ALA A 187 15.17 -3.28 13.26
C ALA A 187 15.25 -3.07 14.78
N ARG A 188 14.91 -4.08 15.59
CA ARG A 188 15.03 -4.05 17.04
C ARG A 188 16.48 -3.94 17.49
N GLU A 189 17.39 -4.76 16.93
CA GLU A 189 18.84 -4.72 17.23
C GLU A 189 19.43 -3.32 17.00
N LYS A 190 19.02 -2.68 15.90
CA LYS A 190 19.54 -1.36 15.51
C LYS A 190 18.77 -0.18 16.10
N ASN A 191 17.73 -0.44 16.88
CA ASN A 191 16.84 0.58 17.43
C ASN A 191 16.26 1.52 16.34
N ILE A 192 15.79 0.92 15.25
CA ILE A 192 15.17 1.61 14.10
C ILE A 192 13.68 1.29 14.09
N CYS A 193 12.84 2.29 13.84
CA CYS A 193 11.41 2.06 13.71
C CYS A 193 11.11 1.25 12.45
N LEU A 194 10.50 0.09 12.62
CA LEU A 194 9.93 -0.69 11.49
C LEU A 194 8.48 -0.30 11.31
N ILE A 195 8.15 0.28 10.15
CA ILE A 195 6.77 0.53 9.73
C ILE A 195 6.36 -0.58 8.78
N SER A 196 5.32 -1.34 9.15
CA SER A 196 4.73 -2.40 8.33
C SER A 196 3.42 -1.91 7.72
N ASP A 197 3.41 -1.68 6.41
CA ASP A 197 2.20 -1.38 5.64
C ASP A 197 1.53 -2.70 5.22
N GLU A 198 0.45 -3.04 5.92
CA GLU A 198 -0.25 -4.33 5.83
C GLU A 198 -1.61 -4.22 5.11
N ILE A 199 -1.82 -3.13 4.36
CA ILE A 199 -3.11 -2.84 3.70
C ILE A 199 -3.62 -3.97 2.79
N TYR A 200 -2.76 -4.88 2.37
CA TYR A 200 -3.10 -6.05 1.57
C TYR A 200 -3.08 -7.37 2.36
N ARG A 201 -2.99 -7.35 3.70
CA ARG A 201 -2.84 -8.56 4.53
C ARG A 201 -3.93 -9.63 4.28
N ALA A 202 -5.14 -9.21 3.94
CA ALA A 202 -6.23 -10.12 3.63
C ALA A 202 -6.00 -10.90 2.31
N PHE A 203 -5.18 -10.39 1.41
CA PHE A 203 -4.94 -10.94 0.09
C PHE A 203 -3.62 -11.72 0.04
N CYS A 204 -3.51 -12.79 0.81
CA CYS A 204 -2.46 -13.78 0.72
C CYS A 204 -3.05 -15.08 0.17
N TYR A 205 -2.53 -15.61 -0.94
CA TYR A 205 -3.17 -16.69 -1.67
C TYR A 205 -2.54 -18.05 -1.41
N ASP A 206 -1.21 -18.12 -1.40
CA ASP A 206 -0.49 -19.38 -1.42
C ASP A 206 0.29 -19.62 -0.12
N ARG A 207 0.34 -18.63 0.75
CA ARG A 207 0.95 -18.73 2.09
C ARG A 207 0.24 -17.82 3.08
N PRO A 208 0.31 -18.13 4.39
CA PRO A 208 -0.29 -17.28 5.41
C PRO A 208 0.45 -15.93 5.49
N PHE A 209 -0.30 -14.90 5.84
CA PHE A 209 0.27 -13.61 6.20
C PHE A 209 1.02 -13.68 7.54
N VAL A 210 2.16 -13.01 7.60
CA VAL A 210 2.94 -12.88 8.85
C VAL A 210 3.29 -11.40 9.05
N SER A 211 2.90 -10.84 10.20
CA SER A 211 3.27 -9.48 10.60
C SER A 211 4.61 -9.45 11.35
N PRO A 212 5.49 -8.48 11.07
CA PRO A 212 6.72 -8.28 11.86
C PRO A 212 6.44 -7.88 13.32
N ALA A 213 5.23 -7.38 13.62
CA ALA A 213 4.80 -7.09 14.99
C ALA A 213 4.76 -8.34 15.88
N LYS A 214 4.71 -9.54 15.30
CA LYS A 214 4.84 -10.82 16.03
C LYS A 214 6.24 -10.98 16.67
N TYR A 215 7.28 -10.40 16.06
CA TYR A 215 8.68 -10.55 16.46
C TYR A 215 9.31 -9.29 17.04
N ASN A 216 8.69 -8.13 16.83
CA ASN A 216 9.15 -6.85 17.35
C ASN A 216 7.96 -6.01 17.80
N ASP A 217 7.77 -5.89 19.12
CA ASP A 217 6.70 -5.14 19.77
C ASP A 217 6.72 -3.64 19.45
N GLN A 218 7.86 -3.10 19.02
CA GLN A 218 8.02 -1.70 18.62
C GLN A 218 7.68 -1.45 17.14
N THR A 219 7.28 -2.45 16.37
CA THR A 219 6.82 -2.27 15.00
C THR A 219 5.54 -1.43 14.97
N LEU A 220 5.50 -0.38 14.15
CA LEU A 220 4.27 0.31 13.79
C LEU A 220 3.60 -0.42 12.64
N VAL A 221 2.44 -0.97 12.86
CA VAL A 221 1.60 -1.59 11.81
C VAL A 221 0.58 -0.58 11.31
N ILE A 222 0.42 -0.52 9.99
CA ILE A 222 -0.56 0.33 9.30
C ILE A 222 -1.46 -0.56 8.46
N ASP A 223 -2.78 -0.43 8.63
CA ASP A 223 -3.78 -1.20 7.89
C ASP A 223 -5.06 -0.38 7.66
N GLY A 224 -6.04 -0.91 6.97
CA GLY A 224 -7.30 -0.20 6.71
C GLY A 224 -8.29 -0.99 5.86
N PHE A 225 -9.49 -0.42 5.72
CA PHE A 225 -10.59 -1.03 4.97
C PHE A 225 -10.54 -0.77 3.47
N SER A 226 -9.61 0.08 3.00
CA SER A 226 -9.59 0.56 1.62
C SER A 226 -9.57 -0.55 0.58
N LYS A 227 -8.83 -1.65 0.83
CA LYS A 227 -8.63 -2.73 -0.14
C LYS A 227 -9.54 -3.91 0.13
N SER A 228 -9.57 -4.40 1.36
CA SER A 228 -10.37 -5.56 1.74
C SER A 228 -11.88 -5.34 1.62
N HIS A 229 -12.36 -4.12 1.89
CA HIS A 229 -13.78 -3.79 1.91
C HIS A 229 -14.20 -2.77 0.82
N SER A 230 -13.32 -2.49 -0.15
CA SER A 230 -13.58 -1.52 -1.23
C SER A 230 -13.94 -0.10 -0.74
N MET A 231 -13.34 0.34 0.38
CA MET A 231 -13.60 1.63 0.99
C MET A 231 -12.52 2.68 0.65
N THR A 232 -11.99 2.67 -0.59
CA THR A 232 -10.86 3.54 -0.98
C THR A 232 -11.17 5.02 -0.83
N GLY A 233 -12.36 5.45 -1.22
CA GLY A 233 -12.83 6.84 -1.14
C GLY A 233 -13.30 7.27 0.27
N TRP A 234 -13.50 6.35 1.19
CA TRP A 234 -14.03 6.62 2.52
C TRP A 234 -12.98 7.13 3.51
N ARG A 235 -11.71 6.92 3.20
CA ARG A 235 -10.58 7.43 3.97
C ARG A 235 -10.58 6.98 5.43
N VAL A 236 -10.82 5.70 5.70
CA VAL A 236 -10.74 5.09 7.03
C VAL A 236 -9.66 4.01 7.02
N GLY A 237 -8.68 4.18 7.89
CA GLY A 237 -7.63 3.24 8.17
C GLY A 237 -7.27 3.32 9.64
N TRP A 238 -6.31 2.52 10.04
CA TRP A 238 -5.77 2.53 11.40
C TRP A 238 -4.28 2.19 11.39
N CYS A 239 -3.65 2.50 12.50
CA CYS A 239 -2.38 1.91 12.85
C CYS A 239 -2.42 1.41 14.29
N HIS A 240 -1.48 0.51 14.60
CA HIS A 240 -1.23 0.13 15.98
C HIS A 240 0.27 -0.04 16.23
N GLY A 241 0.70 0.31 17.41
CA GLY A 241 2.11 0.29 17.76
C GLY A 241 2.36 0.69 19.20
N PRO A 242 3.62 0.96 19.58
CA PRO A 242 3.97 1.38 20.92
C PRO A 242 3.21 2.65 21.33
N ASP A 243 2.71 2.70 22.56
CA ASP A 243 1.87 3.79 23.06
C ASP A 243 2.56 5.16 22.93
N PHE A 244 3.86 5.25 23.21
CA PHE A 244 4.61 6.52 23.09
C PHE A 244 4.55 7.09 21.66
N LEU A 245 4.62 6.25 20.61
CA LEU A 245 4.56 6.70 19.23
C LEU A 245 3.12 7.07 18.85
N ILE A 246 2.15 6.26 19.21
CA ILE A 246 0.73 6.53 18.97
C ILE A 246 0.29 7.85 19.60
N GLN A 247 0.77 8.18 20.80
CA GLN A 247 0.51 9.48 21.44
C GLN A 247 1.04 10.66 20.63
N GLN A 248 2.26 10.56 20.06
CA GLN A 248 2.82 11.63 19.22
C GLN A 248 2.06 11.75 17.88
N MET A 249 1.73 10.64 17.24
CA MET A 249 0.92 10.65 16.01
C MET A 249 -0.47 11.25 16.28
N SER A 250 -1.10 10.90 17.40
CA SER A 250 -2.39 11.46 17.81
C SER A 250 -2.31 12.98 18.06
N LYS A 251 -1.24 13.44 18.72
CA LYS A 251 -0.98 14.87 18.91
C LYS A 251 -0.83 15.60 17.56
N LEU A 252 -0.09 15.03 16.61
CA LEU A 252 0.10 15.61 15.28
C LEU A 252 -1.22 15.63 14.49
N GLN A 253 -2.06 14.59 14.60
CA GLN A 253 -3.35 14.53 13.91
C GLN A 253 -4.26 15.70 14.29
N GLN A 254 -4.20 16.21 15.54
CA GLN A 254 -5.00 17.38 15.98
C GLN A 254 -4.76 18.61 15.11
N PHE A 255 -3.55 18.76 14.57
CA PHE A 255 -3.14 19.93 13.77
C PHE A 255 -3.10 19.66 12.26
N THR A 256 -3.46 18.46 11.82
CA THR A 256 -3.50 18.07 10.41
C THR A 256 -4.92 17.68 9.98
N PHE A 257 -5.33 16.46 10.28
CA PHE A 257 -6.62 15.91 9.87
C PHE A 257 -7.71 16.09 10.93
N VAL A 258 -7.37 16.51 12.14
CA VAL A 258 -8.22 16.60 13.33
C VAL A 258 -8.72 15.23 13.79
N CYS A 259 -9.46 14.52 12.93
CA CYS A 259 -9.90 13.14 13.12
C CYS A 259 -10.15 12.48 11.74
N ALA A 260 -10.24 11.17 11.70
CA ALA A 260 -10.75 10.46 10.52
C ALA A 260 -12.25 10.79 10.31
N PRO A 261 -12.80 10.64 9.08
CA PRO A 261 -14.19 10.99 8.77
C PRO A 261 -15.20 10.27 9.69
N HIS A 262 -15.88 11.01 10.54
CA HIS A 262 -16.64 10.47 11.66
C HIS A 262 -17.76 9.48 11.24
N PRO A 263 -18.65 9.79 10.24
CA PRO A 263 -19.68 8.84 9.83
C PRO A 263 -19.08 7.51 9.31
N PHE A 264 -17.94 7.59 8.64
CA PHE A 264 -17.31 6.41 8.04
C PHE A 264 -16.52 5.57 9.05
N GLN A 265 -16.18 6.10 10.22
CA GLN A 265 -15.67 5.28 11.32
C GLN A 265 -16.75 4.34 11.87
N TRP A 266 -18.02 4.75 11.89
CA TRP A 266 -19.15 3.90 12.27
C TRP A 266 -19.35 2.77 11.25
N ALA A 267 -19.21 3.10 9.97
CA ALA A 267 -19.19 2.10 8.93
C ALA A 267 -17.98 1.15 9.04
N GLY A 268 -16.81 1.67 9.43
CA GLY A 268 -15.63 0.86 9.72
C GLY A 268 -15.83 -0.12 10.88
N ALA A 269 -16.59 0.28 11.91
CA ALA A 269 -16.94 -0.60 13.02
C ALA A 269 -17.85 -1.77 12.57
N GLU A 270 -18.71 -1.54 11.56
CA GLU A 270 -19.50 -2.61 10.94
C GLU A 270 -18.65 -3.45 9.98
N ALA A 271 -17.79 -2.80 9.18
CA ALA A 271 -16.91 -3.46 8.23
C ALA A 271 -15.98 -4.48 8.90
N TRP A 272 -15.60 -4.25 10.16
CA TRP A 272 -14.73 -5.16 10.90
C TRP A 272 -15.27 -6.59 11.00
N ASP A 273 -16.59 -6.75 11.05
CA ASP A 273 -17.27 -8.04 11.19
C ASP A 273 -17.68 -8.65 9.82
N VAL A 274 -17.42 -7.95 8.72
CA VAL A 274 -17.79 -8.42 7.37
C VAL A 274 -16.73 -9.40 6.85
N ASP A 275 -17.16 -10.61 6.53
CA ASP A 275 -16.31 -11.60 5.88
C ASP A 275 -16.01 -11.19 4.43
N VAL A 276 -14.73 -11.16 4.09
CA VAL A 276 -14.20 -10.81 2.76
C VAL A 276 -13.62 -12.01 2.01
N SER A 277 -13.79 -13.22 2.54
CA SER A 277 -13.21 -14.46 2.00
C SER A 277 -13.58 -14.73 0.54
N GLU A 278 -14.81 -14.43 0.14
CA GLU A 278 -15.27 -14.58 -1.25
C GLU A 278 -14.50 -13.64 -2.20
N TYR A 279 -14.25 -12.40 -1.79
CA TYR A 279 -13.46 -11.45 -2.59
C TYR A 279 -12.00 -11.90 -2.71
N VAL A 280 -11.44 -12.42 -1.62
CA VAL A 280 -10.07 -12.97 -1.63
C VAL A 280 -9.98 -14.17 -2.56
N ALA A 281 -10.95 -15.08 -2.53
CA ALA A 281 -11.01 -16.24 -3.42
C ALA A 281 -11.16 -15.81 -4.90
N ASP A 282 -11.99 -14.80 -5.20
CA ASP A 282 -12.12 -14.27 -6.56
C ASP A 282 -10.81 -13.65 -7.06
N TYR A 283 -10.09 -12.91 -6.22
CA TYR A 283 -8.79 -12.35 -6.61
C TYR A 283 -7.72 -13.42 -6.83
N LYS A 284 -7.72 -14.50 -6.02
CA LYS A 284 -6.85 -15.65 -6.29
C LYS A 284 -7.16 -16.25 -7.67
N ARG A 285 -8.43 -16.48 -7.98
CA ARG A 285 -8.89 -17.00 -9.29
C ARG A 285 -8.46 -16.07 -10.43
N LYS A 286 -8.61 -14.75 -10.27
CA LYS A 286 -8.18 -13.75 -11.29
C LYS A 286 -6.67 -13.72 -11.47
N ARG A 287 -5.90 -13.86 -10.38
CA ARG A 287 -4.45 -14.03 -10.45
C ARG A 287 -4.08 -15.26 -11.27
N ASP A 288 -4.73 -16.40 -11.00
CA ASP A 288 -4.47 -17.66 -11.68
C ASP A 288 -4.86 -17.57 -13.18
N LEU A 289 -6.00 -16.91 -13.48
CA LEU A 289 -6.41 -16.61 -14.84
C LEU A 289 -5.35 -15.81 -15.61
N MET A 290 -4.90 -14.69 -15.05
CA MET A 290 -3.90 -13.84 -15.69
C MET A 290 -2.56 -14.55 -15.83
N ALA A 291 -2.17 -15.35 -14.84
CA ALA A 291 -0.94 -16.15 -14.91
C ALA A 291 -1.00 -17.17 -16.06
N ALA A 292 -2.13 -17.85 -16.24
CA ALA A 292 -2.34 -18.79 -17.34
C ALA A 292 -2.30 -18.10 -18.70
N GLU A 293 -3.01 -16.95 -18.83
CA GLU A 293 -3.09 -16.20 -20.10
C GLU A 293 -1.75 -15.59 -20.53
N LEU A 294 -0.88 -15.27 -19.58
CA LEU A 294 0.43 -14.66 -19.84
C LEU A 294 1.57 -15.66 -19.90
N ALA A 295 1.32 -16.94 -19.59
CA ALA A 295 2.30 -18.00 -19.61
C ALA A 295 3.00 -18.12 -20.99
N GLY A 296 4.32 -18.31 -21.01
CA GLY A 296 5.12 -18.39 -22.22
C GLY A 296 5.42 -17.05 -22.92
N HIS A 297 4.82 -15.95 -22.46
CA HIS A 297 5.08 -14.60 -22.95
C HIS A 297 5.80 -13.74 -21.91
N TYR A 298 5.48 -13.94 -20.62
CA TYR A 298 6.05 -13.20 -19.50
C TYR A 298 6.47 -14.15 -18.38
N GLU A 299 7.57 -13.84 -17.73
CA GLU A 299 7.95 -14.46 -16.48
C GLU A 299 7.17 -13.78 -15.34
N ILE A 300 6.44 -14.57 -14.53
CA ILE A 300 5.67 -14.07 -13.39
C ILE A 300 6.44 -14.43 -12.13
N ILE A 301 6.99 -13.40 -11.48
CA ILE A 301 7.69 -13.52 -10.21
C ILE A 301 6.83 -12.83 -9.15
N GLY A 302 6.59 -13.49 -8.02
CA GLY A 302 5.69 -13.00 -6.99
C GLY A 302 4.22 -13.24 -7.36
N ALA A 303 3.37 -12.23 -7.14
CA ALA A 303 1.91 -12.33 -7.26
C ALA A 303 1.27 -13.35 -6.29
N ASP A 304 1.95 -13.62 -5.17
CA ASP A 304 1.46 -14.48 -4.09
C ASP A 304 0.34 -13.80 -3.27
N GLY A 305 0.17 -12.48 -3.44
CA GLY A 305 -0.81 -11.65 -2.72
C GLY A 305 -1.11 -10.31 -3.40
N ALA A 306 -1.84 -9.45 -2.71
CA ALA A 306 -2.41 -8.21 -3.24
C ALA A 306 -3.26 -8.49 -4.50
N PHE A 307 -3.25 -7.59 -5.50
CA PHE A 307 -3.92 -7.80 -6.78
C PHE A 307 -3.12 -7.18 -7.94
N TYR A 308 -1.78 -7.36 -7.88
CA TYR A 308 -0.84 -6.85 -8.88
C TYR A 308 0.10 -7.94 -9.39
N MET A 309 0.55 -7.76 -10.62
CA MET A 309 1.73 -8.40 -11.18
C MET A 309 2.70 -7.33 -11.66
N PHE A 310 3.99 -7.53 -11.43
CA PHE A 310 5.06 -6.64 -11.84
C PHE A 310 5.97 -7.37 -12.80
N LEU A 311 5.65 -7.19 -14.09
CA LEU A 311 6.19 -8.00 -15.18
C LEU A 311 7.36 -7.27 -15.84
N LYS A 312 8.41 -8.01 -16.20
CA LYS A 312 9.50 -7.48 -16.99
C LYS A 312 9.03 -7.14 -18.41
N ALA A 313 9.38 -5.95 -18.90
CA ALA A 313 9.13 -5.58 -20.28
C ALA A 313 9.92 -6.51 -21.20
N PRO A 314 9.28 -7.14 -22.21
CA PRO A 314 9.94 -8.13 -23.07
C PRO A 314 10.94 -7.50 -24.04
N TRP A 315 10.84 -6.21 -24.26
CA TRP A 315 11.73 -5.41 -25.09
C TRP A 315 11.76 -3.95 -24.66
N GLY A 316 12.83 -3.23 -25.01
CA GLY A 316 13.00 -1.81 -24.70
C GLY A 316 12.98 -1.50 -23.20
N THR A 317 12.64 -0.25 -22.87
CA THR A 317 12.35 0.17 -21.51
C THR A 317 10.87 -0.09 -21.18
N ALA A 318 10.52 -0.15 -19.89
CA ALA A 318 9.12 -0.27 -19.50
C ALA A 318 8.29 0.94 -19.94
N THR A 319 8.88 2.13 -19.96
CA THR A 319 8.23 3.34 -20.49
C THR A 319 7.87 3.20 -21.97
N GLU A 320 8.78 2.70 -22.80
CA GLU A 320 8.53 2.44 -24.23
C GLU A 320 7.46 1.38 -24.41
N PHE A 321 7.53 0.30 -23.64
CA PHE A 321 6.55 -0.77 -23.68
C PHE A 321 5.15 -0.29 -23.28
N VAL A 322 5.04 0.49 -22.20
CA VAL A 322 3.76 1.08 -21.76
C VAL A 322 3.20 2.05 -22.80
N LYS A 323 4.05 2.83 -23.48
CA LYS A 323 3.61 3.67 -24.60
C LYS A 323 2.96 2.81 -25.70
N LYS A 324 3.58 1.69 -26.04
CA LYS A 324 3.02 0.73 -27.02
C LYS A 324 1.70 0.12 -26.57
N ALA A 325 1.57 -0.18 -25.28
CA ALA A 325 0.31 -0.65 -24.70
C ALA A 325 -0.79 0.41 -24.83
N ILE A 326 -0.51 1.66 -24.55
CA ILE A 326 -1.44 2.80 -24.69
C ILE A 326 -1.89 2.94 -26.15
N GLU A 327 -1.00 2.80 -27.13
CA GLU A 327 -1.34 2.81 -28.57
C GLU A 327 -2.32 1.67 -28.95
N ASN A 328 -2.39 0.60 -28.14
CA ASN A 328 -3.33 -0.51 -28.30
C ASN A 328 -4.48 -0.45 -27.26
N GLU A 329 -4.82 0.75 -26.76
CA GLU A 329 -5.90 1.03 -25.79
C GLU A 329 -5.76 0.30 -24.44
N LEU A 330 -4.57 -0.20 -24.09
CA LEU A 330 -4.28 -0.86 -22.82
C LEU A 330 -3.54 0.10 -21.87
N LEU A 331 -4.13 0.32 -20.70
CA LEU A 331 -3.57 1.15 -19.64
C LEU A 331 -2.91 0.26 -18.58
N ILE A 332 -1.60 0.40 -18.44
CA ILE A 332 -0.73 -0.23 -17.45
C ILE A 332 0.25 0.80 -16.91
N ILE A 333 0.96 0.52 -15.82
CA ILE A 333 1.85 1.51 -15.19
C ILE A 333 3.31 1.12 -15.42
N PRO A 334 4.16 2.03 -15.95
CA PRO A 334 5.59 1.75 -16.08
C PRO A 334 6.27 1.66 -14.72
N GLY A 335 7.31 0.84 -14.63
CA GLY A 335 7.99 0.49 -13.39
C GLY A 335 8.74 1.65 -12.75
N ASN A 336 9.22 2.61 -13.52
CA ASN A 336 9.89 3.81 -13.00
C ASN A 336 9.00 4.70 -12.10
N VAL A 337 7.70 4.43 -12.03
CA VAL A 337 6.79 5.01 -11.04
C VAL A 337 7.03 4.43 -9.63
N PHE A 338 7.51 3.19 -9.56
CA PHE A 338 7.68 2.41 -8.33
C PHE A 338 9.13 2.07 -8.02
N SER A 339 10.04 2.34 -8.92
CA SER A 339 11.41 1.85 -8.89
C SER A 339 12.40 2.88 -9.42
N SER A 340 13.66 2.73 -9.04
CA SER A 340 14.77 3.41 -9.69
C SER A 340 15.10 2.84 -11.09
N GLN A 341 14.50 1.67 -11.44
CA GLN A 341 14.71 0.97 -12.72
C GLN A 341 13.49 1.12 -13.63
N ASP A 342 13.72 1.24 -14.94
CA ASP A 342 12.69 1.27 -15.98
C ASP A 342 12.64 -0.03 -16.79
N THR A 343 12.55 -1.17 -16.08
CA THR A 343 12.65 -2.51 -16.66
C THR A 343 11.35 -3.32 -16.56
N HIS A 344 10.44 -2.96 -15.66
CA HIS A 344 9.21 -3.69 -15.40
C HIS A 344 8.00 -2.76 -15.52
N PHE A 345 6.82 -3.33 -15.68
CA PHE A 345 5.56 -2.61 -15.63
C PHE A 345 4.57 -3.33 -14.70
N ARG A 346 3.66 -2.56 -14.09
CA ARG A 346 2.64 -3.11 -13.21
C ARG A 346 1.31 -3.25 -13.93
N ILE A 347 0.68 -4.42 -13.80
CA ILE A 347 -0.73 -4.64 -14.07
C ILE A 347 -1.48 -4.88 -12.76
N SER A 348 -2.75 -4.49 -12.73
CA SER A 348 -3.71 -4.85 -11.69
C SER A 348 -4.72 -5.83 -12.28
N TYR A 349 -4.95 -6.95 -11.59
CA TYR A 349 -6.03 -7.87 -11.95
C TYR A 349 -7.32 -7.64 -11.17
N ALA A 350 -7.44 -6.47 -10.51
CA ALA A 350 -8.67 -6.00 -9.89
C ALA A 350 -9.62 -5.41 -10.96
N ALA A 351 -10.08 -6.24 -11.88
CA ALA A 351 -10.99 -5.88 -12.95
C ALA A 351 -11.97 -7.03 -13.26
N LYS A 352 -12.95 -6.78 -14.11
CA LYS A 352 -13.86 -7.85 -14.62
C LYS A 352 -13.08 -8.81 -15.51
N ASP A 353 -13.49 -10.07 -15.55
CA ASP A 353 -12.82 -11.12 -16.32
C ASP A 353 -12.68 -10.76 -17.81
N GLU A 354 -13.74 -10.19 -18.42
CA GLU A 354 -13.70 -9.70 -19.80
C GLU A 354 -12.56 -8.68 -20.02
N THR A 355 -12.39 -7.74 -19.09
CA THR A 355 -11.32 -6.73 -19.15
C THR A 355 -9.94 -7.39 -19.02
N LEU A 356 -9.81 -8.39 -18.13
CA LEU A 356 -8.58 -9.13 -17.93
C LEU A 356 -8.18 -9.90 -19.20
N LEU A 357 -9.10 -10.63 -19.80
CA LEU A 357 -8.86 -11.40 -21.02
C LEU A 357 -8.47 -10.52 -22.21
N ARG A 358 -9.20 -9.41 -22.41
CA ARG A 358 -8.84 -8.41 -23.44
C ARG A 358 -7.46 -7.82 -23.21
N GLY A 359 -7.13 -7.49 -21.96
CA GLY A 359 -5.81 -6.97 -21.60
C GLY A 359 -4.69 -7.99 -21.82
N ALA A 360 -4.92 -9.24 -21.46
CA ALA A 360 -3.97 -10.33 -21.71
C ALA A 360 -3.74 -10.56 -23.21
N GLU A 361 -4.78 -10.49 -24.04
CA GLU A 361 -4.68 -10.59 -25.50
C GLU A 361 -3.76 -9.50 -26.07
N VAL A 362 -3.98 -8.23 -25.65
CA VAL A 362 -3.13 -7.11 -26.08
C VAL A 362 -1.69 -7.32 -25.60
N LEU A 363 -1.48 -7.72 -24.34
CA LEU A 363 -0.14 -7.98 -23.81
C LEU A 363 0.59 -9.06 -24.62
N ARG A 364 -0.07 -10.19 -24.95
CA ARG A 364 0.53 -11.25 -25.78
C ARG A 364 0.88 -10.76 -27.19
N LYS A 365 0.01 -9.91 -27.77
CA LYS A 365 0.24 -9.34 -29.10
C LYS A 365 1.48 -8.44 -29.14
N ILE A 366 1.61 -7.54 -28.16
CA ILE A 366 2.72 -6.56 -28.14
C ILE A 366 4.02 -7.12 -27.54
N ALA A 367 3.99 -8.31 -26.94
CA ALA A 367 5.19 -8.97 -26.40
C ALA A 367 6.21 -9.31 -27.48
N LYS A 368 5.77 -9.48 -28.72
CA LYS A 368 6.63 -9.89 -29.86
C LYS A 368 7.34 -8.72 -30.55
N GLY A 369 7.09 -7.51 -30.15
CA GLY A 369 7.64 -6.27 -30.76
C GLY A 369 6.78 -5.75 -31.90
#